data_98155910d22d752d93c06b197ae6b97e
#
_entry.id   98155910d22d752d93c06b197ae6b97e
#
_cell.length_a   1.000
_cell.length_b   1.000
_cell.length_c   1.000
_cell.angle_alpha   90.00
_cell.angle_beta   90.00
_cell.angle_gamma   90.00
#
_symmetry.space_group_name_H-M   'P 1'
#
loop_
_entity.id
_entity.type
_entity.pdbx_description
1 polymer ?
#
loop_
_entity_poly.entity_id
_entity_poly.type
_entity_poly.pdbx_seq_one_letter_code
_entity_poly.pdbx_strand_id
1 'polypeptide(L)'
;KEGWNHEFDYIKIDKAVQQKLKKKGNVLAIHVKNTAGGRFLDAGLVEVKETKAKVLVAEQTAVDLRATQTEYQLKAGGIAIDLTFTSPLLMDDLDLMARPVSYISVKTRPNDGKSHKVQVYLGAASAIAVNESSQEVTSEKGSTKDLDFLKAGTVEQPILEKKGDNLRIDWGYMYFAVPKSANASQSVTAASEATANFASGKDMKTKAKGTNLMLNTVFAEESISGEKEYMVMLGYDDIYSINYFGKKLRPWWNIDGKNSIEAELEKAYTEYDDVLDECEDFNKDLFEDGVEAGGEKYAEVLEIAYRQAIAAHKLTKSPDGEILFLSKENFSNGSINTVDVTYPSAPLFLIYNPDLLKGMLNGIFYYSESGKWKKPFPAHDLGTYPIATGQTYGEDMPVEESGNMVVL
;
A
#
# COMPACT_ATOMS: atom_id res chain seq x y z
N LYS A 1 22.51 -18.64 -10.86
CA LYS A 1 22.38 -18.08 -9.52
C LYS A 1 22.00 -19.17 -8.53
N GLU A 2 22.50 -19.09 -7.33
CA GLU A 2 22.13 -19.96 -6.22
C GLU A 2 21.27 -19.15 -5.23
N GLY A 3 20.19 -19.75 -4.70
CA GLY A 3 19.28 -19.14 -3.74
C GLY A 3 18.04 -18.50 -4.36
N TRP A 4 17.19 -17.98 -3.48
CA TRP A 4 15.97 -17.27 -3.83
C TRP A 4 16.30 -15.83 -4.25
N ASN A 5 15.69 -15.38 -5.33
CA ASN A 5 15.73 -13.99 -5.76
C ASN A 5 14.29 -13.52 -5.96
N HIS A 6 13.89 -12.51 -5.21
CA HIS A 6 12.54 -11.90 -5.28
C HIS A 6 12.45 -10.79 -6.33
N GLU A 7 13.58 -10.47 -6.98
CA GLU A 7 13.65 -9.45 -8.03
C GLU A 7 14.02 -10.05 -9.37
N PHE A 8 13.55 -9.47 -10.46
CA PHE A 8 13.96 -9.86 -11.80
C PHE A 8 15.38 -9.40 -12.10
N ASP A 9 16.23 -10.35 -12.49
CA ASP A 9 17.52 -10.02 -13.07
C ASP A 9 17.41 -9.77 -14.56
N TYR A 10 17.70 -8.56 -14.97
CA TYR A 10 17.74 -8.22 -16.39
C TYR A 10 19.06 -8.66 -17.00
N ILE A 11 18.99 -9.70 -17.84
CA ILE A 11 20.15 -10.20 -18.58
C ILE A 11 20.08 -9.64 -20.00
N LYS A 12 21.07 -8.81 -20.36
CA LYS A 12 21.15 -8.24 -21.71
C LYS A 12 21.37 -9.35 -22.74
N ILE A 13 20.47 -9.46 -23.70
CA ILE A 13 20.61 -10.42 -24.81
C ILE A 13 21.57 -9.82 -25.83
N ASP A 14 22.52 -10.64 -26.30
CA ASP A 14 23.50 -10.23 -27.33
C ASP A 14 22.83 -9.77 -28.63
N LYS A 15 23.36 -8.73 -29.27
CA LYS A 15 22.83 -8.16 -30.51
C LYS A 15 22.60 -9.22 -31.60
N ALA A 16 23.50 -10.20 -31.73
CA ALA A 16 23.37 -11.27 -32.69
C ALA A 16 22.16 -12.19 -32.42
N VAL A 17 21.78 -12.35 -31.16
CA VAL A 17 20.58 -13.10 -30.74
C VAL A 17 19.35 -12.26 -30.91
N GLN A 18 19.40 -10.96 -30.56
CA GLN A 18 18.29 -10.02 -30.75
C GLN A 18 17.80 -9.98 -32.22
N GLN A 19 18.76 -9.99 -33.18
CA GLN A 19 18.46 -10.00 -34.61
C GLN A 19 17.71 -11.26 -35.11
N LYS A 20 17.73 -12.34 -34.31
CA LYS A 20 17.03 -13.59 -34.62
C LYS A 20 15.62 -13.66 -34.03
N LEU A 21 15.26 -12.72 -33.15
CA LEU A 21 13.95 -12.70 -32.54
C LEU A 21 12.85 -12.37 -33.57
N LYS A 22 11.78 -13.12 -33.53
CA LYS A 22 10.59 -12.97 -34.40
C LYS A 22 9.49 -12.25 -33.62
N LYS A 23 8.53 -11.65 -34.33
CA LYS A 23 7.35 -11.07 -33.70
C LYS A 23 6.49 -12.08 -32.92
N LYS A 24 6.51 -13.35 -33.31
CA LYS A 24 5.80 -14.46 -32.66
C LYS A 24 6.59 -15.75 -32.83
N GLY A 25 6.36 -16.73 -31.95
CA GLY A 25 6.93 -18.07 -32.06
C GLY A 25 8.41 -18.16 -31.65
N ASN A 26 8.90 -17.25 -30.81
CA ASN A 26 10.19 -17.44 -30.15
C ASN A 26 10.06 -18.49 -29.05
N VAL A 27 11.08 -19.32 -28.87
CA VAL A 27 11.16 -20.30 -27.80
C VAL A 27 12.30 -19.91 -26.86
N LEU A 28 11.97 -19.73 -25.60
CA LEU A 28 12.94 -19.54 -24.51
C LEU A 28 13.07 -20.86 -23.76
N ALA A 29 14.24 -21.49 -23.81
CA ALA A 29 14.52 -22.70 -23.06
C ALA A 29 15.37 -22.35 -21.83
N ILE A 30 14.90 -22.75 -20.66
CA ILE A 30 15.56 -22.48 -19.38
C ILE A 30 15.73 -23.79 -18.62
N HIS A 31 16.93 -24.04 -18.13
CA HIS A 31 17.21 -25.20 -17.29
C HIS A 31 17.41 -24.76 -15.84
N VAL A 32 16.58 -25.28 -14.94
CA VAL A 32 16.70 -25.09 -13.49
C VAL A 32 17.12 -26.39 -12.83
N LYS A 33 18.28 -26.38 -12.17
CA LYS A 33 18.71 -27.48 -11.29
C LYS A 33 18.31 -27.14 -9.87
N ASN A 34 17.44 -27.97 -9.29
CA ASN A 34 17.09 -27.87 -7.88
C ASN A 34 17.80 -28.96 -7.08
N THR A 35 18.47 -28.57 -6.00
CA THR A 35 19.21 -29.49 -5.13
C THR A 35 18.52 -29.71 -3.79
N ALA A 36 17.63 -28.81 -3.34
CA ALA A 36 16.83 -28.91 -2.13
C ALA A 36 15.73 -27.84 -2.09
N GLY A 37 14.62 -28.11 -1.39
CA GLY A 37 13.54 -27.16 -1.17
C GLY A 37 12.64 -26.92 -2.40
N GLY A 38 11.81 -25.85 -2.33
CA GLY A 38 10.96 -25.43 -3.42
C GLY A 38 11.73 -24.83 -4.59
N ARG A 39 11.11 -24.78 -5.78
CA ARG A 39 11.67 -24.14 -6.97
C ARG A 39 10.61 -23.34 -7.70
N PHE A 40 10.95 -22.10 -8.03
CA PHE A 40 10.17 -21.25 -8.91
C PHE A 40 11.08 -20.72 -10.02
N LEU A 41 10.51 -20.53 -11.18
CA LEU A 41 11.14 -19.84 -12.27
C LEU A 41 10.08 -18.97 -12.94
N ASP A 42 10.34 -17.68 -12.98
CA ASP A 42 9.65 -16.75 -13.84
C ASP A 42 10.66 -16.12 -14.79
N ALA A 43 10.36 -16.06 -16.07
CA ALA A 43 11.23 -15.50 -17.08
C ALA A 43 10.46 -14.97 -18.27
N GLY A 44 10.86 -13.80 -18.75
CA GLY A 44 10.25 -13.14 -19.88
C GLY A 44 11.26 -12.39 -20.73
N LEU A 45 10.86 -12.02 -21.93
CA LEU A 45 11.59 -11.08 -22.77
C LEU A 45 10.95 -9.71 -22.64
N VAL A 46 11.75 -8.72 -22.23
CA VAL A 46 11.35 -7.33 -22.14
C VAL A 46 12.17 -6.47 -23.06
N GLU A 47 11.55 -5.51 -23.72
CA GLU A 47 12.23 -4.46 -24.47
C GLU A 47 12.48 -3.29 -23.51
N VAL A 48 13.75 -3.03 -23.20
CA VAL A 48 14.14 -1.84 -22.45
C VAL A 48 14.41 -0.72 -23.46
N LYS A 49 13.53 0.26 -23.52
CA LYS A 49 13.76 1.49 -24.30
C LYS A 49 14.72 2.38 -23.52
N GLU A 50 15.96 2.49 -24.00
CA GLU A 50 16.90 3.47 -23.44
C GLU A 50 16.36 4.89 -23.66
N THR A 51 16.16 5.63 -22.59
CA THR A 51 15.88 7.07 -22.70
C THR A 51 17.15 7.80 -23.12
N LYS A 52 17.02 8.73 -24.06
CA LYS A 52 18.13 9.61 -24.45
C LYS A 52 18.38 10.74 -23.45
N ALA A 53 17.46 10.95 -22.52
CA ALA A 53 17.62 11.95 -21.48
C ALA A 53 18.70 11.52 -20.48
N LYS A 54 19.56 12.45 -20.09
CA LYS A 54 20.54 12.24 -19.02
C LYS A 54 19.78 12.23 -17.70
N VAL A 55 19.59 11.06 -17.14
CA VAL A 55 19.00 10.89 -15.79
C VAL A 55 20.13 10.90 -14.76
N LEU A 56 20.01 11.72 -13.74
CA LEU A 56 20.88 11.77 -12.58
C LEU A 56 20.11 11.18 -11.39
N VAL A 57 20.80 10.41 -10.57
CA VAL A 57 20.25 9.93 -9.30
C VAL A 57 20.40 11.03 -8.29
N ALA A 58 19.33 11.35 -7.55
CA ALA A 58 19.41 12.25 -6.42
C ALA A 58 20.20 11.61 -5.27
N GLU A 59 20.98 12.40 -4.56
CA GLU A 59 21.65 11.96 -3.33
C GLU A 59 20.64 11.93 -2.19
N GLN A 60 20.44 10.76 -1.58
CA GLN A 60 19.67 10.66 -0.33
C GLN A 60 20.59 11.04 0.83
N THR A 61 20.23 12.09 1.56
CA THR A 61 21.02 12.61 2.68
C THR A 61 20.50 12.12 4.03
N ALA A 62 19.20 11.84 4.12
CA ALA A 62 18.57 11.28 5.32
C ALA A 62 17.29 10.51 4.95
N VAL A 63 16.83 9.68 5.86
CA VAL A 63 15.48 9.12 5.93
C VAL A 63 15.05 9.11 7.38
N ASP A 64 13.83 9.55 7.63
CA ASP A 64 13.16 9.50 8.92
C ASP A 64 11.90 8.62 8.82
N LEU A 65 11.82 7.61 9.68
CA LEU A 65 10.73 6.63 9.74
C LEU A 65 9.93 6.84 11.02
N ARG A 66 8.83 7.58 10.91
CA ARG A 66 7.93 7.88 12.02
C ARG A 66 6.70 6.97 12.00
N ALA A 67 5.91 6.99 13.05
CA ALA A 67 4.72 6.17 13.18
C ALA A 67 3.69 6.40 12.05
N THR A 68 3.47 7.64 11.64
CA THR A 68 2.51 8.02 10.60
C THR A 68 3.15 8.50 9.31
N GLN A 69 4.46 8.75 9.29
CA GLN A 69 5.16 9.37 8.18
C GLN A 69 6.48 8.66 7.84
N THR A 70 6.87 8.75 6.58
CA THR A 70 8.23 8.45 6.11
C THR A 70 8.73 9.64 5.30
N GLU A 71 9.81 10.26 5.75
CA GLU A 71 10.42 11.40 5.10
C GLU A 71 11.78 11.04 4.51
N TYR A 72 11.98 11.32 3.23
CA TYR A 72 13.26 11.21 2.55
C TYR A 72 13.80 12.60 2.25
N GLN A 73 15.02 12.88 2.68
CA GLN A 73 15.73 14.09 2.33
C GLN A 73 16.72 13.81 1.20
N LEU A 74 16.55 14.52 0.09
CA LEU A 74 17.30 14.29 -1.14
C LEU A 74 17.93 15.59 -1.63
N LYS A 75 19.02 15.49 -2.41
CA LYS A 75 19.65 16.61 -3.11
C LYS A 75 19.89 16.28 -4.57
N ALA A 76 19.56 17.21 -5.46
CA ALA A 76 19.83 17.08 -6.89
C ALA A 76 19.91 18.47 -7.55
N GLY A 77 20.97 18.74 -8.35
CA GLY A 77 21.05 19.88 -9.25
C GLY A 77 20.87 21.26 -8.61
N GLY A 78 21.30 21.47 -7.37
CA GLY A 78 21.13 22.74 -6.63
C GLY A 78 19.79 22.87 -5.92
N ILE A 79 19.02 21.78 -5.84
CA ILE A 79 17.73 21.67 -5.14
C ILE A 79 17.83 20.69 -3.99
N ALA A 80 17.34 21.06 -2.81
CA ALA A 80 16.98 20.16 -1.74
C ALA A 80 15.52 19.73 -1.92
N ILE A 81 15.23 18.45 -1.65
CA ILE A 81 13.93 17.83 -1.85
C ILE A 81 13.60 17.05 -0.59
N ASP A 82 12.46 17.35 0.04
CA ASP A 82 11.88 16.53 1.08
C ASP A 82 10.67 15.80 0.48
N LEU A 83 10.73 14.48 0.46
CA LEU A 83 9.66 13.61 -0.03
C LEU A 83 9.03 12.89 1.15
N THR A 84 7.77 13.21 1.45
CA THR A 84 7.06 12.67 2.61
C THR A 84 5.87 11.82 2.17
N PHE A 85 5.77 10.63 2.76
CA PHE A 85 4.61 9.75 2.67
C PHE A 85 3.90 9.78 4.02
N THR A 86 2.64 10.19 4.04
CA THR A 86 1.82 10.25 5.26
C THR A 86 0.63 9.32 5.16
N SER A 87 0.50 8.45 6.15
CA SER A 87 -0.70 7.62 6.40
C SER A 87 -1.15 7.91 7.82
N PRO A 88 -2.31 8.58 8.03
CA PRO A 88 -2.75 9.02 9.34
C PRO A 88 -3.29 7.84 10.17
N LEU A 89 -2.36 7.04 10.71
CA LEU A 89 -2.67 5.85 11.52
C LEU A 89 -2.93 6.25 12.98
N LEU A 90 -3.89 7.13 13.22
CA LEU A 90 -4.28 7.65 14.53
C LEU A 90 -5.38 6.77 15.12
N MET A 91 -5.04 5.91 16.09
CA MET A 91 -5.96 4.89 16.64
C MET A 91 -7.09 5.46 17.49
N ASP A 92 -7.00 6.68 17.95
CA ASP A 92 -8.04 7.39 18.70
C ASP A 92 -9.18 7.92 17.80
N ASP A 93 -8.91 8.11 16.49
CA ASP A 93 -9.91 8.43 15.47
C ASP A 93 -10.02 7.30 14.43
N LEU A 94 -10.99 6.38 14.65
CA LEU A 94 -11.22 5.24 13.75
C LEU A 94 -11.69 5.65 12.36
N ASP A 95 -12.36 6.79 12.22
CA ASP A 95 -12.84 7.28 10.92
C ASP A 95 -11.66 7.82 10.10
N LEU A 96 -10.72 8.52 10.74
CA LEU A 96 -9.50 8.99 10.11
C LEU A 96 -8.55 7.81 9.80
N MET A 97 -8.32 6.92 10.77
CA MET A 97 -7.46 5.73 10.59
C MET A 97 -7.95 4.81 9.46
N ALA A 98 -9.28 4.67 9.32
CA ALA A 98 -9.89 3.82 8.30
C ALA A 98 -10.07 4.53 6.95
N ARG A 99 -9.83 5.85 6.88
CA ARG A 99 -9.92 6.61 5.62
C ARG A 99 -8.97 6.01 4.59
N PRO A 100 -9.46 5.63 3.40
CA PRO A 100 -8.67 4.90 2.42
C PRO A 100 -7.78 5.85 1.57
N VAL A 101 -7.14 6.83 2.21
CA VAL A 101 -6.35 7.89 1.55
C VAL A 101 -5.04 8.10 2.29
N SER A 102 -3.94 8.11 1.54
CA SER A 102 -2.61 8.52 2.02
C SER A 102 -2.12 9.71 1.20
N TYR A 103 -1.24 10.52 1.79
CA TYR A 103 -0.68 11.70 1.16
C TYR A 103 0.77 11.46 0.73
N ILE A 104 1.15 12.06 -0.38
CA ILE A 104 2.53 12.12 -0.84
C ILE A 104 2.84 13.58 -1.14
N SER A 105 3.73 14.18 -0.37
CA SER A 105 4.17 15.55 -0.57
C SER A 105 5.64 15.63 -0.97
N VAL A 106 5.96 16.60 -1.80
CA VAL A 106 7.32 16.90 -2.26
C VAL A 106 7.55 18.38 -2.03
N LYS A 107 8.37 18.72 -1.03
CA LYS A 107 8.86 20.09 -0.82
C LYS A 107 10.19 20.25 -1.52
N THR A 108 10.32 21.31 -2.31
CA THR A 108 11.56 21.62 -3.03
C THR A 108 12.02 23.01 -2.66
N ARG A 109 13.34 23.18 -2.46
CA ARG A 109 13.95 24.49 -2.19
C ARG A 109 15.34 24.58 -2.78
N PRO A 110 15.74 25.76 -3.33
CA PRO A 110 17.13 25.99 -3.73
C PRO A 110 18.08 25.83 -2.54
N ASN A 111 19.22 25.17 -2.74
CA ASN A 111 20.25 24.99 -1.72
C ASN A 111 21.60 25.62 -2.10
N ASP A 112 21.64 26.37 -3.21
CA ASP A 112 22.82 27.06 -3.71
C ASP A 112 22.64 28.60 -3.80
N GLY A 113 21.52 29.11 -3.26
CA GLY A 113 21.18 30.55 -3.25
C GLY A 113 20.73 31.11 -4.61
N LYS A 114 20.45 30.28 -5.59
CA LYS A 114 19.98 30.68 -6.93
C LYS A 114 18.53 30.28 -7.15
N SER A 115 17.89 30.92 -8.12
CA SER A 115 16.58 30.47 -8.61
C SER A 115 16.76 29.32 -9.60
N HIS A 116 15.89 28.31 -9.52
CA HIS A 116 15.91 27.15 -10.39
C HIS A 116 14.54 26.91 -11.03
N LYS A 117 14.55 26.42 -12.27
CA LYS A 117 13.36 25.89 -12.91
C LYS A 117 13.13 24.45 -12.45
N VAL A 118 11.99 24.20 -11.84
CA VAL A 118 11.63 22.90 -11.31
C VAL A 118 10.33 22.42 -11.95
N GLN A 119 10.31 21.17 -12.37
CA GLN A 119 9.11 20.46 -12.77
C GLN A 119 9.06 19.13 -12.03
N VAL A 120 7.99 18.89 -11.27
CA VAL A 120 7.82 17.65 -10.50
C VAL A 120 6.94 16.68 -11.29
N TYR A 121 7.35 15.41 -11.28
CA TYR A 121 6.59 14.28 -11.81
C TYR A 121 6.42 13.24 -10.71
N LEU A 122 5.18 12.83 -10.48
CA LEU A 122 4.82 11.71 -9.62
C LEU A 122 4.04 10.67 -10.41
N GLY A 123 4.38 9.41 -10.24
CA GLY A 123 3.73 8.30 -10.92
C GLY A 123 3.36 7.17 -9.97
N ALA A 124 2.11 6.69 -10.04
CA ALA A 124 1.64 5.54 -9.30
C ALA A 124 1.39 4.37 -10.27
N ALA A 125 2.01 3.22 -10.01
CA ALA A 125 1.87 2.04 -10.86
C ALA A 125 0.54 1.33 -10.62
N SER A 126 -0.13 0.88 -11.68
CA SER A 126 -1.33 0.05 -11.57
C SER A 126 -1.09 -1.31 -10.89
N ALA A 127 0.17 -1.66 -10.63
CA ALA A 127 0.57 -2.80 -9.82
C ALA A 127 -0.03 -2.79 -8.40
N ILE A 128 -0.42 -1.63 -7.88
CA ILE A 128 -1.12 -1.49 -6.59
C ILE A 128 -2.51 -2.17 -6.62
N ALA A 129 -3.15 -2.24 -7.78
CA ALA A 129 -4.51 -2.75 -7.94
C ALA A 129 -4.59 -4.13 -8.63
N VAL A 130 -3.50 -4.90 -8.64
CA VAL A 130 -3.45 -6.24 -9.25
C VAL A 130 -2.77 -7.25 -8.32
N ASN A 131 -3.19 -8.50 -8.41
CA ASN A 131 -2.49 -9.61 -7.76
C ASN A 131 -1.25 -10.03 -8.57
N GLU A 132 -1.38 -10.07 -9.89
CA GLU A 132 -0.33 -10.49 -10.82
C GLU A 132 -0.10 -9.44 -11.90
N SER A 133 1.15 -9.25 -12.30
CA SER A 133 1.55 -8.25 -13.31
C SER A 133 0.94 -8.48 -14.71
N SER A 134 0.44 -9.69 -14.97
CA SER A 134 -0.26 -10.06 -16.21
C SER A 134 -1.71 -9.58 -16.28
N GLN A 135 -2.31 -9.21 -15.14
CA GLN A 135 -3.70 -8.77 -15.10
C GLN A 135 -3.88 -7.44 -15.84
N GLU A 136 -4.90 -7.41 -16.68
CA GLU A 136 -5.26 -6.21 -17.43
C GLU A 136 -6.10 -5.28 -16.54
N VAL A 137 -5.79 -3.99 -16.58
CA VAL A 137 -6.50 -2.95 -15.83
C VAL A 137 -7.19 -1.98 -16.78
N THR A 138 -8.33 -1.45 -16.36
CA THR A 138 -8.94 -0.26 -16.95
C THR A 138 -8.44 0.98 -16.21
N SER A 139 -8.42 2.12 -16.90
CA SER A 139 -8.15 3.41 -16.28
C SER A 139 -9.12 4.46 -16.76
N GLU A 140 -9.49 5.36 -15.85
CA GLU A 140 -10.41 6.46 -16.09
C GLU A 140 -9.81 7.74 -15.51
N LYS A 141 -10.21 8.87 -16.08
CA LYS A 141 -9.95 10.20 -15.53
C LYS A 141 -11.26 10.76 -15.00
N GLY A 142 -11.23 11.25 -13.78
CA GLY A 142 -12.37 11.88 -13.13
C GLY A 142 -11.99 13.17 -12.43
N SER A 143 -13.00 13.84 -11.87
CA SER A 143 -12.80 15.04 -11.07
C SER A 143 -13.91 15.17 -10.04
N THR A 144 -13.59 15.83 -8.93
CA THR A 144 -14.52 16.28 -7.92
C THR A 144 -14.62 17.81 -7.95
N LYS A 145 -15.08 18.46 -6.90
CA LYS A 145 -15.11 19.93 -6.82
C LYS A 145 -13.72 20.54 -6.89
N ASP A 146 -12.79 20.04 -6.05
CA ASP A 146 -11.48 20.63 -5.85
C ASP A 146 -10.31 19.75 -6.37
N LEU A 147 -10.59 18.51 -6.80
CA LEU A 147 -9.60 17.54 -7.24
C LEU A 147 -9.82 17.08 -8.68
N ASP A 148 -8.71 16.78 -9.36
CA ASP A 148 -8.66 15.89 -10.51
C ASP A 148 -8.03 14.55 -10.08
N PHE A 149 -8.48 13.43 -10.64
CA PHE A 149 -7.94 12.12 -10.31
C PHE A 149 -7.86 11.17 -11.50
N LEU A 150 -6.94 10.22 -11.38
CA LEU A 150 -6.88 9.02 -12.20
C LEU A 150 -7.33 7.84 -11.34
N LYS A 151 -8.13 6.95 -11.94
CA LYS A 151 -8.64 5.73 -11.33
C LYS A 151 -8.17 4.52 -12.13
N ALA A 152 -7.76 3.43 -11.48
CA ALA A 152 -7.43 2.19 -12.15
C ALA A 152 -7.79 0.96 -11.30
N GLY A 153 -8.24 -0.11 -11.96
CA GLY A 153 -8.54 -1.40 -11.32
C GLY A 153 -8.57 -2.51 -12.37
N THR A 154 -8.53 -3.76 -11.93
CA THR A 154 -8.57 -4.90 -12.84
C THR A 154 -9.85 -4.91 -13.68
N VAL A 155 -9.78 -5.41 -14.91
CA VAL A 155 -10.93 -5.57 -15.79
C VAL A 155 -11.94 -6.57 -15.22
N GLU A 156 -11.46 -7.64 -14.60
CA GLU A 156 -12.29 -8.76 -14.16
C GLU A 156 -13.00 -8.51 -12.83
N GLN A 157 -12.41 -7.68 -11.94
CA GLN A 157 -12.97 -7.38 -10.62
C GLN A 157 -13.41 -8.61 -9.81
N PRO A 158 -12.50 -9.59 -9.51
CA PRO A 158 -12.85 -10.83 -8.81
C PRO A 158 -13.05 -10.60 -7.30
N ILE A 159 -14.11 -9.88 -6.94
CA ILE A 159 -14.37 -9.38 -5.57
C ILE A 159 -14.48 -10.53 -4.57
N LEU A 160 -13.44 -10.69 -3.70
CA LEU A 160 -13.38 -11.74 -2.67
C LEU A 160 -13.50 -13.17 -3.23
N GLU A 161 -13.01 -13.41 -4.46
CA GLU A 161 -13.15 -14.72 -5.10
C GLU A 161 -11.95 -15.64 -4.91
N LYS A 162 -10.76 -15.07 -4.72
CA LYS A 162 -9.52 -15.81 -4.52
C LYS A 162 -9.08 -15.72 -3.08
N LYS A 163 -8.28 -16.66 -2.62
CA LYS A 163 -7.60 -16.66 -1.33
C LYS A 163 -6.20 -17.25 -1.46
N GLY A 164 -5.30 -16.86 -0.58
CA GLY A 164 -3.94 -17.39 -0.58
C GLY A 164 -2.96 -16.57 0.26
N ASP A 165 -1.81 -17.16 0.53
CA ASP A 165 -0.79 -16.58 1.42
C ASP A 165 -0.24 -15.27 0.85
N ASN A 166 0.09 -15.24 -0.43
CA ASN A 166 0.65 -14.08 -1.12
C ASN A 166 -0.39 -13.29 -1.92
N LEU A 167 -1.68 -13.50 -1.64
CA LEU A 167 -2.72 -12.80 -2.38
C LEU A 167 -2.66 -11.30 -2.10
N ARG A 168 -2.58 -10.53 -3.17
CA ARG A 168 -2.80 -9.08 -3.18
C ARG A 168 -4.22 -8.80 -3.60
N ILE A 169 -4.73 -7.64 -3.20
CA ILE A 169 -6.04 -7.18 -3.65
C ILE A 169 -6.02 -6.98 -5.17
N ASP A 170 -6.97 -7.59 -5.89
CA ASP A 170 -7.12 -7.47 -7.35
C ASP A 170 -8.57 -7.14 -7.75
N TRP A 171 -9.31 -6.57 -6.81
CA TRP A 171 -10.63 -5.99 -6.99
C TRP A 171 -10.66 -4.58 -6.39
N GLY A 172 -11.68 -3.81 -6.73
CA GLY A 172 -11.73 -2.40 -6.36
C GLY A 172 -10.83 -1.54 -7.23
N TYR A 173 -10.56 -0.34 -6.78
CA TYR A 173 -9.90 0.67 -7.60
C TYR A 173 -8.92 1.51 -6.79
N MET A 174 -7.73 1.70 -7.36
CA MET A 174 -6.81 2.73 -6.89
C MET A 174 -7.18 4.08 -7.49
N TYR A 175 -6.94 5.15 -6.73
CA TYR A 175 -7.12 6.53 -7.12
C TYR A 175 -5.80 7.30 -6.92
N PHE A 176 -5.46 8.15 -7.88
CA PHE A 176 -4.31 9.01 -7.79
C PHE A 176 -4.77 10.44 -8.07
N ALA A 177 -4.99 11.21 -7.01
CA ALA A 177 -5.64 12.51 -7.03
C ALA A 177 -4.65 13.66 -6.84
N VAL A 178 -4.98 14.81 -7.44
CA VAL A 178 -4.21 16.06 -7.33
C VAL A 178 -5.15 17.24 -7.20
N PRO A 179 -4.83 18.25 -6.37
CA PRO A 179 -5.61 19.49 -6.32
C PRO A 179 -5.66 20.22 -7.66
N LYS A 180 -6.82 20.69 -8.07
CA LYS A 180 -6.97 21.52 -9.29
C LYS A 180 -6.14 22.80 -9.23
N SER A 181 -5.99 23.34 -8.00
CA SER A 181 -5.15 24.52 -7.74
C SER A 181 -3.66 24.29 -8.02
N ALA A 182 -3.19 23.05 -8.06
CA ALA A 182 -1.79 22.70 -8.29
C ALA A 182 -1.35 22.84 -9.76
N ASN A 183 -2.28 23.14 -10.69
CA ASN A 183 -1.99 23.29 -12.12
C ASN A 183 -1.17 22.12 -12.69
N ALA A 184 -1.61 20.89 -12.40
CA ALA A 184 -0.96 19.67 -12.86
C ALA A 184 -1.72 19.03 -14.04
N SER A 185 -1.00 18.32 -14.88
CA SER A 185 -1.58 17.49 -15.94
C SER A 185 -1.52 16.02 -15.55
N GLN A 186 -2.60 15.29 -15.83
CA GLN A 186 -2.69 13.87 -15.55
C GLN A 186 -2.87 13.03 -16.82
N SER A 187 -2.21 11.87 -16.87
CA SER A 187 -2.29 10.92 -17.98
C SER A 187 -2.02 9.49 -17.52
N VAL A 188 -2.40 8.50 -18.31
CA VAL A 188 -2.06 7.10 -18.05
C VAL A 188 -1.27 6.54 -19.22
N THR A 189 -0.09 5.98 -18.96
CA THR A 189 0.81 5.43 -19.99
C THR A 189 1.23 4.00 -19.63
N ALA A 190 1.97 3.33 -20.52
CA ALA A 190 2.71 2.14 -20.10
C ALA A 190 3.79 2.55 -19.07
N ALA A 191 3.95 1.78 -18.00
CA ALA A 191 4.95 2.08 -16.96
C ALA A 191 6.38 2.18 -17.53
N SER A 192 6.71 1.32 -18.49
CA SER A 192 8.01 1.32 -19.18
C SER A 192 8.32 2.58 -20.01
N GLU A 193 7.32 3.42 -20.30
CA GLU A 193 7.47 4.63 -21.12
C GLU A 193 7.35 5.93 -20.29
N ALA A 194 6.81 5.85 -19.09
CA ALA A 194 6.41 7.00 -18.29
C ALA A 194 7.56 7.98 -18.02
N THR A 195 8.63 7.51 -17.37
CA THR A 195 9.81 8.34 -17.04
C THR A 195 10.51 8.87 -18.28
N ALA A 196 10.63 8.04 -19.34
CA ALA A 196 11.27 8.45 -20.58
C ALA A 196 10.45 9.53 -21.31
N ASN A 197 9.13 9.44 -21.29
CA ASN A 197 8.25 10.44 -21.88
C ASN A 197 8.34 11.77 -21.11
N PHE A 198 8.29 11.72 -19.78
CA PHE A 198 8.48 12.90 -18.94
C PHE A 198 9.84 13.58 -19.22
N ALA A 199 10.94 12.82 -19.12
CA ALA A 199 12.30 13.35 -19.28
C ALA A 199 12.58 13.91 -20.69
N SER A 200 11.81 13.51 -21.72
CA SER A 200 11.94 14.02 -23.09
C SER A 200 10.91 15.09 -23.44
N GLY A 201 10.08 15.54 -22.49
CA GLY A 201 9.01 16.49 -22.73
C GLY A 201 7.94 15.99 -23.71
N LYS A 202 7.80 14.68 -23.85
CA LYS A 202 6.84 14.08 -24.76
C LYS A 202 5.42 14.17 -24.19
N ASP A 203 4.48 14.50 -25.07
CA ASP A 203 3.06 14.42 -24.73
C ASP A 203 2.66 12.97 -24.35
N MET A 204 2.11 12.81 -23.16
CA MET A 204 1.72 11.53 -22.61
C MET A 204 0.26 11.22 -22.93
N LYS A 205 0.04 10.51 -24.03
CA LYS A 205 -1.31 10.09 -24.44
C LYS A 205 -1.87 9.05 -23.47
N THR A 206 -3.05 9.33 -22.93
CA THR A 206 -3.74 8.46 -21.98
C THR A 206 -4.21 7.17 -22.65
N LYS A 207 -3.90 6.05 -21.99
CA LYS A 207 -4.42 4.71 -22.30
C LYS A 207 -5.56 4.38 -21.35
N ALA A 208 -6.69 3.98 -21.88
CA ALA A 208 -7.85 3.58 -21.08
C ALA A 208 -7.76 2.13 -20.55
N LYS A 209 -6.86 1.30 -21.11
CA LYS A 209 -6.74 -0.12 -20.80
C LYS A 209 -5.35 -0.66 -21.11
N GLY A 210 -4.88 -1.62 -20.32
CA GLY A 210 -3.62 -2.33 -20.56
C GLY A 210 -3.10 -3.05 -19.32
N THR A 211 -1.95 -3.69 -19.46
CA THR A 211 -1.18 -4.25 -18.34
C THR A 211 -0.06 -3.30 -17.95
N ASN A 212 0.32 -3.31 -16.67
CA ASN A 212 1.46 -2.53 -16.15
C ASN A 212 1.43 -1.06 -16.58
N LEU A 213 0.35 -0.37 -16.22
CA LEU A 213 0.15 1.05 -16.50
C LEU A 213 0.75 1.91 -15.38
N MET A 214 1.06 3.17 -15.73
CA MET A 214 1.48 4.22 -14.81
C MET A 214 0.46 5.35 -14.86
N LEU A 215 -0.09 5.71 -13.73
CA LEU A 215 -0.91 6.90 -13.51
C LEU A 215 0.05 8.04 -13.22
N ASN A 216 0.13 8.97 -14.15
CA ASN A 216 1.12 10.06 -14.12
C ASN A 216 0.46 11.38 -13.72
N THR A 217 1.10 12.12 -12.82
CA THR A 217 0.81 13.52 -12.51
C THR A 217 2.07 14.34 -12.77
N VAL A 218 1.97 15.36 -13.62
CA VAL A 218 3.06 16.27 -13.98
C VAL A 218 2.63 17.67 -13.59
N PHE A 219 3.32 18.26 -12.64
CA PHE A 219 3.11 19.65 -12.24
C PHE A 219 3.71 20.60 -13.29
N ALA A 220 3.16 21.80 -13.42
CA ALA A 220 3.72 22.81 -14.31
C ALA A 220 5.15 23.16 -13.91
N GLU A 221 6.01 23.47 -14.91
CA GLU A 221 7.35 23.98 -14.65
C GLU A 221 7.25 25.36 -14.01
N GLU A 222 7.91 25.57 -12.88
CA GLU A 222 7.94 26.82 -12.16
C GLU A 222 9.38 27.25 -11.85
N SER A 223 9.62 28.56 -11.80
CA SER A 223 10.90 29.12 -11.32
C SER A 223 10.78 29.37 -9.83
N ILE A 224 11.52 28.61 -9.01
CA ILE A 224 11.50 28.73 -7.57
C ILE A 224 12.74 29.44 -7.04
N SER A 225 12.55 30.34 -6.07
CA SER A 225 13.62 31.02 -5.30
C SER A 225 13.49 30.77 -3.79
N GLY A 226 12.46 30.09 -3.37
CA GLY A 226 12.15 29.66 -2.02
C GLY A 226 11.55 28.26 -2.02
N GLU A 227 10.96 27.86 -0.89
CA GLU A 227 10.30 26.57 -0.76
C GLU A 227 8.99 26.53 -1.55
N LYS A 228 8.74 25.40 -2.20
CA LYS A 228 7.51 25.08 -2.91
C LYS A 228 7.10 23.64 -2.62
N GLU A 229 5.83 23.44 -2.28
CA GLU A 229 5.23 22.13 -2.06
C GLU A 229 4.37 21.69 -3.24
N TYR A 230 4.43 20.38 -3.49
CA TYR A 230 3.61 19.64 -4.47
C TYR A 230 3.01 18.43 -3.75
N MET A 231 1.69 18.28 -3.83
CA MET A 231 0.99 17.20 -3.12
C MET A 231 0.09 16.40 -4.05
N VAL A 232 0.07 15.09 -3.86
CA VAL A 232 -0.89 14.15 -4.44
C VAL A 232 -1.43 13.24 -3.35
N MET A 233 -2.59 12.65 -3.60
CA MET A 233 -3.19 11.65 -2.72
C MET A 233 -3.31 10.33 -3.45
N LEU A 234 -3.04 9.24 -2.71
CA LEU A 234 -3.25 7.87 -3.17
C LEU A 234 -4.41 7.29 -2.37
N GLY A 235 -5.48 6.90 -3.06
CA GLY A 235 -6.65 6.28 -2.47
C GLY A 235 -6.88 4.86 -2.97
N TYR A 236 -7.60 4.04 -2.19
CA TYR A 236 -8.02 2.70 -2.60
C TYR A 236 -9.41 2.36 -2.09
N ASP A 237 -10.36 2.15 -2.99
CA ASP A 237 -11.69 1.61 -2.67
C ASP A 237 -11.69 0.09 -2.89
N ASP A 238 -11.73 -0.67 -1.81
CA ASP A 238 -11.78 -2.14 -1.85
C ASP A 238 -13.20 -2.71 -1.98
N ILE A 239 -14.22 -1.87 -2.06
CA ILE A 239 -15.64 -2.21 -2.23
C ILE A 239 -16.17 -3.12 -1.09
N TYR A 240 -15.54 -4.26 -0.90
CA TYR A 240 -15.72 -5.19 0.21
C TYR A 240 -14.35 -5.65 0.70
N SER A 241 -14.14 -5.54 2.01
CA SER A 241 -12.86 -5.85 2.64
C SER A 241 -12.66 -7.35 2.87
N ILE A 242 -13.72 -8.08 3.23
CA ILE A 242 -13.62 -9.47 3.66
C ILE A 242 -14.95 -10.23 3.50
N ASN A 243 -14.86 -11.54 3.25
CA ASN A 243 -15.99 -12.45 3.36
C ASN A 243 -16.00 -13.09 4.76
N TYR A 244 -16.85 -12.58 5.64
CA TYR A 244 -16.98 -13.05 7.01
C TYR A 244 -18.14 -14.01 7.16
N PHE A 245 -17.87 -15.29 7.26
CA PHE A 245 -18.84 -16.41 7.36
C PHE A 245 -20.00 -16.32 6.36
N GLY A 246 -19.67 -15.98 5.11
CA GLY A 246 -20.63 -15.88 4.02
C GLY A 246 -21.27 -14.50 3.85
N LYS A 247 -20.89 -13.52 4.66
CA LYS A 247 -21.29 -12.12 4.52
C LYS A 247 -20.11 -11.30 3.98
N LYS A 248 -20.30 -10.60 2.88
CA LYS A 248 -19.33 -9.63 2.36
C LYS A 248 -19.42 -8.38 3.20
N LEU A 249 -18.37 -8.03 3.95
CA LEU A 249 -18.30 -6.87 4.80
C LEU A 249 -17.60 -5.72 4.07
N ARG A 250 -18.17 -4.53 4.21
CA ARG A 250 -17.59 -3.29 3.69
C ARG A 250 -16.51 -2.76 4.63
N PRO A 251 -15.55 -1.97 4.14
CA PRO A 251 -14.62 -1.25 5.00
C PRO A 251 -15.34 -0.28 5.93
N TRP A 252 -14.72 0.05 7.05
CA TRP A 252 -15.27 0.94 8.07
C TRP A 252 -15.72 2.29 7.50
N TRP A 253 -14.90 2.92 6.69
CA TRP A 253 -15.18 4.23 6.10
C TRP A 253 -16.45 4.26 5.22
N ASN A 254 -16.95 3.10 4.78
CA ASN A 254 -18.14 2.98 3.95
C ASN A 254 -19.05 1.83 4.42
N ILE A 255 -19.19 1.68 5.73
CA ILE A 255 -19.88 0.52 6.33
C ILE A 255 -21.33 0.39 5.88
N ASP A 256 -22.04 1.49 5.69
CA ASP A 256 -23.45 1.50 5.24
C ASP A 256 -23.60 1.56 3.71
N GLY A 257 -22.51 1.64 2.97
CA GLY A 257 -22.47 1.67 1.50
C GLY A 257 -22.96 2.98 0.89
N LYS A 258 -23.06 4.07 1.66
CA LYS A 258 -23.56 5.37 1.18
C LYS A 258 -22.46 6.39 0.90
N ASN A 259 -21.25 6.12 1.38
CA ASN A 259 -20.12 6.98 1.14
C ASN A 259 -19.42 6.63 -0.17
N SER A 260 -18.61 7.52 -0.70
CA SER A 260 -17.78 7.31 -1.90
C SER A 260 -16.34 7.70 -1.64
N ILE A 261 -15.42 7.08 -2.37
CA ILE A 261 -13.99 7.42 -2.27
C ILE A 261 -13.74 8.86 -2.73
N GLU A 262 -14.52 9.36 -3.67
CA GLU A 262 -14.43 10.75 -4.15
C GLU A 262 -14.76 11.74 -3.02
N ALA A 263 -15.75 11.43 -2.17
CA ALA A 263 -16.07 12.24 -0.99
C ALA A 263 -14.96 12.15 0.06
N GLU A 264 -14.37 10.97 0.28
CA GLU A 264 -13.24 10.81 1.19
C GLU A 264 -11.98 11.54 0.70
N LEU A 265 -11.72 11.56 -0.61
CA LEU A 265 -10.62 12.32 -1.20
C LEU A 265 -10.82 13.83 -1.01
N GLU A 266 -12.05 14.35 -1.22
CA GLU A 266 -12.38 15.77 -0.96
C GLU A 266 -12.20 16.13 0.52
N LYS A 267 -12.68 15.27 1.42
CA LYS A 267 -12.52 15.45 2.86
C LYS A 267 -11.04 15.44 3.24
N ALA A 268 -10.27 14.47 2.75
CA ALA A 268 -8.84 14.37 2.98
C ALA A 268 -8.07 15.61 2.48
N TYR A 269 -8.46 16.16 1.33
CA TYR A 269 -7.87 17.39 0.82
C TYR A 269 -8.21 18.60 1.69
N THR A 270 -9.46 18.71 2.13
CA THR A 270 -9.91 19.84 2.95
C THR A 270 -9.25 19.85 4.34
N GLU A 271 -9.01 18.67 4.91
CA GLU A 271 -8.42 18.47 6.24
C GLU A 271 -6.90 18.27 6.20
N TYR A 272 -6.24 18.50 5.05
CA TYR A 272 -4.83 18.14 4.84
C TYR A 272 -3.89 18.71 5.90
N ASP A 273 -3.94 20.01 6.12
CA ASP A 273 -3.06 20.69 7.06
C ASP A 273 -3.33 20.23 8.50
N ASP A 274 -4.59 20.16 8.92
CA ASP A 274 -4.98 19.70 10.25
C ASP A 274 -4.52 18.25 10.52
N VAL A 275 -4.69 17.36 9.52
CA VAL A 275 -4.25 15.96 9.63
C VAL A 275 -2.74 15.84 9.70
N LEU A 276 -1.98 16.68 8.99
CA LEU A 276 -0.53 16.69 9.10
C LEU A 276 -0.06 17.13 10.49
N ASP A 277 -0.68 18.17 11.05
CA ASP A 277 -0.37 18.67 12.40
C ASP A 277 -0.67 17.58 13.44
N GLU A 278 -1.81 16.90 13.37
CA GLU A 278 -2.15 15.78 14.26
C GLU A 278 -1.15 14.62 14.14
N CYS A 279 -0.72 14.28 12.91
CA CYS A 279 0.29 13.26 12.68
C CYS A 279 1.65 13.64 13.27
N GLU A 280 2.07 14.90 13.15
CA GLU A 280 3.33 15.39 13.68
C GLU A 280 3.32 15.39 15.21
N ASP A 281 2.26 15.88 15.84
CA ASP A 281 2.07 15.87 17.28
C ASP A 281 2.10 14.43 17.81
N PHE A 282 1.36 13.52 17.20
CA PHE A 282 1.37 12.11 17.60
C PHE A 282 2.75 11.45 17.44
N ASN A 283 3.44 11.68 16.33
CA ASN A 283 4.78 11.15 16.12
C ASN A 283 5.76 11.65 17.19
N LYS A 284 5.66 12.93 17.56
CA LYS A 284 6.49 13.53 18.59
C LYS A 284 6.22 12.91 19.96
N ASP A 285 4.95 12.83 20.36
CA ASP A 285 4.55 12.28 21.66
C ASP A 285 4.98 10.81 21.79
N LEU A 286 4.73 10.00 20.75
CA LEU A 286 5.14 8.58 20.72
C LEU A 286 6.67 8.43 20.85
N PHE A 287 7.43 9.28 20.16
CA PHE A 287 8.88 9.25 20.23
C PHE A 287 9.39 9.66 21.61
N GLU A 288 8.85 10.73 22.21
CA GLU A 288 9.22 11.21 23.55
C GLU A 288 8.92 10.15 24.61
N ASP A 289 7.75 9.51 24.57
CA ASP A 289 7.36 8.38 25.43
C ASP A 289 8.33 7.19 25.27
N GLY A 290 8.69 6.88 24.02
CA GLY A 290 9.66 5.84 23.70
C GLY A 290 11.06 6.12 24.26
N VAL A 291 11.51 7.39 24.19
CA VAL A 291 12.79 7.83 24.75
C VAL A 291 12.77 7.72 26.28
N GLU A 292 11.68 8.14 26.94
CA GLU A 292 11.52 8.01 28.39
C GLU A 292 11.55 6.55 28.82
N ALA A 293 10.87 5.67 28.08
CA ALA A 293 10.78 4.24 28.43
C ALA A 293 12.07 3.46 28.17
N GLY A 294 12.84 3.76 27.12
CA GLY A 294 13.98 2.91 26.72
C GLY A 294 15.11 3.61 25.96
N GLY A 295 15.06 4.92 25.79
CA GLY A 295 16.03 5.71 25.03
C GLY A 295 15.75 5.77 23.52
N GLU A 296 16.53 6.56 22.79
CA GLU A 296 16.30 6.88 21.37
C GLU A 296 16.13 5.65 20.47
N LYS A 297 16.98 4.63 20.61
CA LYS A 297 16.89 3.40 19.80
C LYS A 297 15.62 2.60 20.06
N TYR A 298 15.10 2.66 21.28
CA TYR A 298 13.82 2.05 21.61
C TYR A 298 12.68 2.82 20.97
N ALA A 299 12.72 4.14 20.99
CA ALA A 299 11.75 5.01 20.34
C ALA A 299 11.68 4.76 18.82
N GLU A 300 12.83 4.69 18.14
CA GLU A 300 12.90 4.34 16.70
C GLU A 300 12.23 2.99 16.38
N VAL A 301 12.46 1.96 17.22
CA VAL A 301 11.83 0.65 17.07
C VAL A 301 10.32 0.72 17.32
N LEU A 302 9.91 1.51 18.33
CA LEU A 302 8.50 1.68 18.69
C LEU A 302 7.69 2.31 17.54
N GLU A 303 8.22 3.36 16.90
CA GLU A 303 7.57 4.00 15.74
C GLU A 303 7.36 3.03 14.57
N ILE A 304 8.36 2.21 14.26
CA ILE A 304 8.26 1.20 13.20
C ILE A 304 7.27 0.10 13.61
N ALA A 305 7.34 -0.38 14.84
CA ALA A 305 6.45 -1.43 15.35
C ALA A 305 4.98 -0.97 15.36
N TYR A 306 4.71 0.28 15.75
CA TYR A 306 3.39 0.89 15.73
C TYR A 306 2.74 0.79 14.35
N ARG A 307 3.40 1.33 13.33
CA ARG A 307 2.83 1.32 11.96
C ARG A 307 2.72 -0.08 11.36
N GLN A 308 3.66 -0.98 11.65
CA GLN A 308 3.63 -2.35 11.14
C GLN A 308 2.50 -3.17 11.79
N ALA A 309 2.24 -2.99 13.08
CA ALA A 309 1.16 -3.67 13.77
C ALA A 309 -0.22 -3.31 13.19
N ILE A 310 -0.44 -2.03 12.85
CA ILE A 310 -1.72 -1.56 12.29
C ILE A 310 -1.88 -1.97 10.82
N ALA A 311 -0.82 -1.86 10.04
CA ALA A 311 -0.88 -1.97 8.57
C ALA A 311 -1.45 -3.30 8.04
N ALA A 312 -1.35 -4.38 8.79
CA ALA A 312 -1.80 -5.71 8.39
C ALA A 312 -3.28 -5.99 8.75
N HIS A 313 -4.04 -4.98 9.16
CA HIS A 313 -5.42 -5.16 9.63
C HIS A 313 -6.47 -4.58 8.68
N LYS A 314 -7.68 -5.16 8.71
CA LYS A 314 -8.89 -4.60 8.12
C LYS A 314 -9.86 -4.21 9.23
N LEU A 315 -10.23 -2.94 9.28
CA LEU A 315 -11.26 -2.42 10.19
C LEU A 315 -12.62 -2.45 9.50
N THR A 316 -13.58 -3.13 10.13
CA THR A 316 -14.96 -3.27 9.65
C THR A 316 -15.91 -3.53 10.83
N LYS A 317 -17.19 -3.81 10.54
CA LYS A 317 -18.18 -4.26 11.53
C LYS A 317 -18.76 -5.62 11.19
N SER A 318 -19.01 -6.43 12.23
CA SER A 318 -19.77 -7.66 12.10
C SER A 318 -21.23 -7.37 11.68
N PRO A 319 -21.98 -8.38 11.21
CA PRO A 319 -23.43 -8.22 10.96
C PRO A 319 -24.23 -7.77 12.19
N ASP A 320 -23.73 -8.03 13.40
CA ASP A 320 -24.35 -7.66 14.67
C ASP A 320 -23.88 -6.29 15.19
N GLY A 321 -23.00 -5.61 14.44
CA GLY A 321 -22.55 -4.25 14.71
C GLY A 321 -21.28 -4.14 15.55
N GLU A 322 -20.66 -5.25 15.93
CA GLU A 322 -19.40 -5.27 16.67
C GLU A 322 -18.22 -4.85 15.80
N ILE A 323 -17.24 -4.18 16.40
CA ILE A 323 -15.98 -3.87 15.74
C ILE A 323 -15.27 -5.19 15.39
N LEU A 324 -14.80 -5.27 14.15
CA LEU A 324 -13.88 -6.31 13.70
C LEU A 324 -12.61 -5.62 13.20
N PHE A 325 -11.47 -5.97 13.80
CA PHE A 325 -10.15 -5.50 13.42
C PHE A 325 -9.29 -6.70 13.08
N LEU A 326 -9.44 -7.17 11.83
CA LEU A 326 -8.98 -8.47 11.39
C LEU A 326 -7.60 -8.38 10.74
N SER A 327 -6.62 -9.03 11.34
CA SER A 327 -5.26 -9.13 10.79
C SER A 327 -5.21 -10.05 9.57
N LYS A 328 -4.20 -9.83 8.72
CA LYS A 328 -3.71 -10.80 7.75
C LYS A 328 -2.28 -11.16 8.09
N GLU A 329 -2.01 -12.42 8.36
CA GLU A 329 -0.65 -12.92 8.48
C GLU A 329 0.03 -12.89 7.10
N ASN A 330 1.07 -12.07 6.97
CA ASN A 330 1.73 -11.86 5.69
C ASN A 330 2.88 -12.85 5.49
N PHE A 331 3.00 -13.37 4.28
CA PHE A 331 4.05 -14.27 3.81
C PHE A 331 4.12 -15.66 4.45
N SER A 332 3.65 -15.88 5.68
CA SER A 332 3.73 -17.21 6.28
C SER A 332 2.60 -18.11 5.79
N ASN A 333 1.34 -17.76 5.98
CA ASN A 333 0.20 -18.58 5.55
C ASN A 333 -1.06 -17.80 5.15
N GLY A 334 -1.05 -16.47 5.23
CA GLY A 334 -2.19 -15.60 4.89
C GLY A 334 -3.40 -15.76 5.81
N SER A 335 -3.24 -16.36 6.99
CA SER A 335 -4.33 -16.55 7.95
C SER A 335 -4.91 -15.21 8.41
N ILE A 336 -6.21 -15.23 8.68
CA ILE A 336 -6.95 -14.07 9.15
C ILE A 336 -7.11 -14.20 10.66
N ASN A 337 -6.72 -13.16 11.39
CA ASN A 337 -6.97 -13.01 12.81
C ASN A 337 -6.37 -14.16 13.65
N THR A 338 -5.13 -14.53 13.33
CA THR A 338 -4.36 -15.55 14.02
C THR A 338 -4.17 -15.17 15.48
N VAL A 339 -4.57 -16.04 16.41
CA VAL A 339 -4.62 -15.70 17.85
C VAL A 339 -3.24 -15.53 18.45
N ASP A 340 -2.28 -16.38 18.11
CA ASP A 340 -0.88 -16.28 18.57
C ASP A 340 -0.13 -15.06 18.01
N VAL A 341 -0.57 -14.49 16.90
CA VAL A 341 -0.09 -13.20 16.38
C VAL A 341 -0.79 -12.01 17.06
N THR A 342 -2.06 -12.17 17.44
CA THR A 342 -2.81 -11.15 18.19
C THR A 342 -2.19 -10.92 19.58
N TYR A 343 -1.80 -11.98 20.27
CA TYR A 343 -1.26 -11.92 21.63
C TYR A 343 -0.04 -10.99 21.77
N PRO A 344 1.03 -11.10 20.99
CA PRO A 344 2.19 -10.21 21.13
C PRO A 344 1.92 -8.76 20.69
N SER A 345 0.93 -8.50 19.85
CA SER A 345 0.55 -7.16 19.42
C SER A 345 -0.43 -6.44 20.37
N ALA A 346 -1.13 -7.19 21.21
CA ALA A 346 -2.18 -6.70 22.11
C ALA A 346 -1.77 -5.54 23.02
N PRO A 347 -0.55 -5.49 23.62
CA PRO A 347 -0.16 -4.36 24.47
C PRO A 347 -0.25 -3.01 23.77
N LEU A 348 0.06 -2.94 22.48
CA LEU A 348 -0.07 -1.72 21.70
C LEU A 348 -1.53 -1.23 21.68
N PHE A 349 -2.45 -2.12 21.35
CA PHE A 349 -3.87 -1.77 21.25
C PHE A 349 -4.50 -1.50 22.62
N LEU A 350 -4.04 -2.16 23.68
CA LEU A 350 -4.47 -1.86 25.05
C LEU A 350 -4.11 -0.44 25.49
N ILE A 351 -2.96 0.08 25.02
CA ILE A 351 -2.51 1.43 25.36
C ILE A 351 -3.26 2.48 24.54
N TYR A 352 -3.37 2.28 23.23
CA TYR A 352 -3.87 3.31 22.33
C TYR A 352 -5.36 3.22 22.03
N ASN A 353 -5.91 2.01 21.87
CA ASN A 353 -7.36 1.82 21.66
C ASN A 353 -7.81 0.40 22.02
N PRO A 354 -8.28 0.15 23.26
CA PRO A 354 -8.75 -1.18 23.70
C PRO A 354 -9.93 -1.74 22.88
N ASP A 355 -10.72 -0.91 22.20
CA ASP A 355 -11.83 -1.39 21.37
C ASP A 355 -11.30 -2.06 20.07
N LEU A 356 -10.12 -1.67 19.59
CA LEU A 356 -9.46 -2.40 18.51
C LEU A 356 -9.01 -3.80 18.96
N LEU A 357 -8.49 -3.93 20.19
CA LEU A 357 -8.18 -5.27 20.72
C LEU A 357 -9.42 -6.15 20.85
N LYS A 358 -10.54 -5.62 21.36
CA LYS A 358 -11.82 -6.34 21.33
C LYS A 358 -12.19 -6.74 19.91
N GLY A 359 -12.00 -5.83 18.95
CA GLY A 359 -12.21 -6.10 17.52
C GLY A 359 -11.37 -7.25 16.96
N MET A 360 -10.16 -7.45 17.50
CA MET A 360 -9.29 -8.57 17.16
C MET A 360 -9.80 -9.89 17.78
N LEU A 361 -10.52 -9.85 18.90
CA LEU A 361 -11.04 -11.04 19.60
C LEU A 361 -12.45 -11.42 19.14
N ASN A 362 -13.30 -10.47 18.78
CA ASN A 362 -14.71 -10.68 18.47
C ASN A 362 -14.94 -11.73 17.38
N GLY A 363 -14.06 -11.79 16.38
CA GLY A 363 -14.16 -12.80 15.32
C GLY A 363 -13.97 -14.23 15.84
N ILE A 364 -13.01 -14.44 16.74
CA ILE A 364 -12.72 -15.75 17.35
C ILE A 364 -13.85 -16.17 18.31
N PHE A 365 -14.36 -15.23 19.12
CA PHE A 365 -15.53 -15.49 19.98
C PHE A 365 -16.75 -15.89 19.16
N TYR A 366 -17.09 -15.09 18.12
CA TYR A 366 -18.18 -15.47 17.22
C TYR A 366 -18.01 -16.86 16.62
N TYR A 367 -16.82 -17.20 16.13
CA TYR A 367 -16.57 -18.51 15.53
C TYR A 367 -16.76 -19.63 16.54
N SER A 368 -16.26 -19.46 17.77
CA SER A 368 -16.37 -20.43 18.87
C SER A 368 -17.82 -20.64 19.34
N GLU A 369 -18.59 -19.55 19.50
CA GLU A 369 -19.93 -19.56 20.12
C GLU A 369 -21.05 -19.84 19.10
N SER A 370 -20.87 -19.52 17.83
CA SER A 370 -21.89 -19.72 16.77
C SER A 370 -22.17 -21.19 16.47
N GLY A 371 -21.45 -22.13 17.09
CA GLY A 371 -21.53 -23.55 16.79
C GLY A 371 -20.92 -23.96 15.45
N LYS A 372 -20.22 -23.07 14.76
CA LYS A 372 -19.45 -23.38 13.54
C LYS A 372 -18.15 -24.11 13.90
N TRP A 373 -17.48 -23.68 14.95
CA TRP A 373 -16.36 -24.38 15.56
C TRP A 373 -16.89 -25.46 16.51
N LYS A 374 -16.34 -26.68 16.46
CA LYS A 374 -16.86 -27.85 17.18
C LYS A 374 -15.92 -28.38 18.26
N LYS A 375 -14.73 -27.77 18.40
CA LYS A 375 -13.75 -28.21 19.39
C LYS A 375 -13.91 -27.41 20.70
N PRO A 376 -13.48 -27.93 21.86
CA PRO A 376 -13.68 -27.31 23.16
C PRO A 376 -12.59 -26.27 23.53
N PHE A 377 -11.99 -25.64 22.53
CA PHE A 377 -10.94 -24.62 22.65
C PHE A 377 -11.06 -23.65 21.49
N PRO A 378 -10.45 -22.44 21.55
CA PRO A 378 -10.50 -21.46 20.47
C PRO A 378 -9.87 -21.96 19.18
N ALA A 379 -10.35 -21.47 18.05
CA ALA A 379 -9.71 -21.71 16.77
C ALA A 379 -8.42 -20.88 16.65
N HIS A 380 -7.43 -21.38 15.93
CA HIS A 380 -6.19 -20.67 15.64
C HIS A 380 -6.43 -19.41 14.77
N ASP A 381 -7.30 -19.51 13.75
CA ASP A 381 -7.59 -18.45 12.80
C ASP A 381 -9.04 -18.50 12.28
N LEU A 382 -9.43 -17.52 11.50
CA LEU A 382 -10.77 -17.43 10.88
C LEU A 382 -10.79 -17.89 9.42
N GLY A 383 -9.65 -18.21 8.83
CA GLY A 383 -9.54 -18.58 7.42
C GLY A 383 -8.34 -17.95 6.72
N THR A 384 -8.25 -18.08 5.41
CA THR A 384 -7.20 -17.48 4.60
C THR A 384 -7.75 -16.26 3.86
N TYR A 385 -7.03 -15.14 3.95
CA TYR A 385 -7.42 -13.85 3.37
C TYR A 385 -7.80 -13.94 1.89
N PRO A 386 -8.91 -13.31 1.47
CA PRO A 386 -9.88 -12.50 2.21
C PRO A 386 -11.13 -13.30 2.66
N ILE A 387 -11.03 -14.61 2.82
CA ILE A 387 -12.15 -15.53 3.11
C ILE A 387 -12.07 -16.00 4.56
N ALA A 388 -12.76 -15.29 5.45
CA ALA A 388 -12.90 -15.62 6.88
C ALA A 388 -14.14 -16.52 7.12
N THR A 389 -14.04 -17.81 6.80
CA THR A 389 -15.17 -18.76 6.89
C THR A 389 -14.86 -20.00 7.73
N GLY A 390 -13.76 -20.00 8.45
CA GLY A 390 -13.30 -21.07 9.35
C GLY A 390 -11.82 -21.32 9.23
N GLN A 391 -11.23 -21.85 10.29
CA GLN A 391 -9.80 -22.14 10.40
C GLN A 391 -9.26 -22.88 9.18
N THR A 392 -8.13 -22.43 8.70
CA THR A 392 -7.41 -23.04 7.57
C THR A 392 -6.01 -23.54 7.95
N TYR A 393 -5.46 -23.11 9.07
CA TYR A 393 -4.22 -23.66 9.58
C TYR A 393 -4.37 -25.14 9.97
N GLY A 394 -3.35 -25.93 9.67
CA GLY A 394 -3.44 -27.39 9.81
C GLY A 394 -3.34 -27.91 11.24
N GLU A 395 -2.87 -27.09 12.18
CA GLU A 395 -2.70 -27.43 13.58
C GLU A 395 -3.68 -26.66 14.47
N ASP A 396 -4.10 -27.27 15.57
CA ASP A 396 -5.12 -26.67 16.44
C ASP A 396 -4.56 -25.80 17.57
N MET A 397 -3.36 -26.10 18.04
CA MET A 397 -2.64 -25.38 19.11
C MET A 397 -3.50 -25.11 20.37
N PRO A 398 -4.21 -26.10 20.92
CA PRO A 398 -5.29 -25.87 21.88
C PRO A 398 -4.85 -25.24 23.21
N VAL A 399 -3.63 -25.48 23.65
CA VAL A 399 -3.08 -24.93 24.91
C VAL A 399 -2.66 -23.47 24.71
N GLU A 400 -1.97 -23.20 23.62
CA GLU A 400 -1.48 -21.88 23.27
C GLU A 400 -2.63 -20.91 23.03
N GLU A 401 -3.56 -21.28 22.13
CA GLU A 401 -4.68 -20.41 21.79
C GLU A 401 -5.64 -20.20 22.96
N SER A 402 -5.87 -21.23 23.79
CA SER A 402 -6.66 -21.04 25.01
C SER A 402 -5.96 -20.10 25.99
N GLY A 403 -4.65 -20.24 26.17
CA GLY A 403 -3.85 -19.35 27.01
C GLY A 403 -3.88 -17.90 26.54
N ASN A 404 -3.66 -17.70 25.26
CA ASN A 404 -3.70 -16.38 24.62
C ASN A 404 -5.07 -15.70 24.79
N MET A 405 -6.16 -16.42 24.49
CA MET A 405 -7.52 -15.87 24.60
C MET A 405 -7.95 -15.59 26.06
N VAL A 406 -7.40 -16.31 27.05
CA VAL A 406 -7.69 -16.05 28.49
C VAL A 406 -6.92 -14.84 29.00
N VAL A 407 -5.69 -14.61 28.49
CA VAL A 407 -4.86 -13.47 28.93
C VAL A 407 -5.33 -12.19 28.27
N LEU A 408 -5.73 -12.21 27.02
CA LEU A 408 -6.27 -11.06 26.26
C LEU A 408 -7.66 -10.67 26.73
#